data_122f8b4b1fd6aa8f21e6ce65965a35a2
#
_entry.id   122f8b4b1fd6aa8f21e6ce65965a35a2
#
_cell.length_a   1.000
_cell.length_b   1.000
_cell.length_c   1.000
_cell.angle_alpha   90.00
_cell.angle_beta   90.00
_cell.angle_gamma   90.00
#
_symmetry.space_group_name_H-M   'P 1'
#
loop_
_entity.id
_entity.type
_entity.pdbx_description
1 polymer ?
#
loop_
_entity_poly.entity_id
_entity_poly.type
_entity_poly.pdbx_seq_one_letter_code
_entity_poly.pdbx_strand_id
1 'polypeptide(L)'
;MSYIIETLGNLVQQTAFFGLSWGNYLMVVVALIFLYLAIKKGYEPLLLVPISFGMLLVNLYPDIMLSIEDSSNGVGGLLHYFYLLDEWSILPSLIFLGVGAMTDFGPLIANPKSFLLGAAAQFGIFAAYILAIFMGFPDKAAAAISIIGGADGPTSIFLAGKLGQTKYMGPIAVAAYSYMSLVPIIQPPIMKLLTTEDERKIKMEQLRPVSKLEKILFPIVVTIVVVMILPTTAPLVGMLMLGNLFKESGVVKQLSETASNALMYIVVIILGTSVGATTSAEAFLNFDTLKIVALGLVAFAFGTAAGVLFGKIMCKATHGKVNPLIGSAGVSAVPMAARVSQKVGAEADPSNFLLMHAMGPNVAGVIGTAVAAGTFMAMFGVM
;
A
#
# COMPACT_ATOMS: atom_id res chain seq x y z
N MET A 1 -10.59 -50.18 -26.29
CA MET A 1 -11.63 -49.77 -25.34
C MET A 1 -11.05 -49.52 -23.93
N SER A 2 -10.15 -50.37 -23.41
CA SER A 2 -9.51 -50.15 -22.08
C SER A 2 -8.73 -48.83 -21.99
N TYR A 3 -7.94 -48.49 -23.01
CA TYR A 3 -7.17 -47.23 -23.07
C TYR A 3 -8.07 -45.97 -22.99
N ILE A 4 -9.23 -46.00 -23.68
CA ILE A 4 -10.18 -44.87 -23.63
C ILE A 4 -10.80 -44.72 -22.22
N ILE A 5 -11.17 -45.84 -21.60
CA ILE A 5 -11.75 -45.87 -20.27
C ILE A 5 -10.71 -45.39 -19.22
N GLU A 6 -9.47 -45.84 -19.36
CA GLU A 6 -8.35 -45.42 -18.52
C GLU A 6 -8.03 -43.93 -18.69
N THR A 7 -7.99 -43.44 -19.93
CA THR A 7 -7.79 -42.03 -20.23
C THR A 7 -8.93 -41.16 -19.67
N LEU A 8 -10.18 -41.60 -19.82
CA LEU A 8 -11.34 -40.89 -19.24
C LEU A 8 -11.31 -40.94 -17.70
N GLY A 9 -10.91 -42.09 -17.12
CA GLY A 9 -10.72 -42.20 -15.67
C GLY A 9 -9.65 -41.22 -15.15
N ASN A 10 -8.51 -41.14 -15.84
CA ASN A 10 -7.44 -40.21 -15.51
C ASN A 10 -7.88 -38.74 -15.67
N LEU A 11 -8.64 -38.40 -16.71
CA LEU A 11 -9.21 -37.04 -16.88
C LEU A 11 -10.15 -36.68 -15.74
N VAL A 12 -10.99 -37.60 -15.29
CA VAL A 12 -11.89 -37.38 -14.16
C VAL A 12 -11.08 -37.15 -12.85
N GLN A 13 -10.05 -37.97 -12.62
CA GLN A 13 -9.19 -37.86 -11.44
C GLN A 13 -8.35 -36.60 -11.45
N GLN A 14 -8.00 -36.04 -12.61
CA GLN A 14 -7.28 -34.76 -12.75
C GLN A 14 -8.19 -33.53 -12.56
N THR A 15 -9.50 -33.74 -12.44
CA THR A 15 -10.38 -32.58 -12.15
C THR A 15 -10.10 -32.05 -10.75
N ALA A 16 -10.18 -30.74 -10.61
CA ALA A 16 -10.00 -30.02 -9.34
C ALA A 16 -10.91 -30.55 -8.20
N PHE A 17 -12.05 -31.18 -8.54
CA PHE A 17 -12.98 -31.75 -7.56
C PHE A 17 -12.38 -32.84 -6.68
N PHE A 18 -11.39 -33.59 -7.18
CA PHE A 18 -10.76 -34.67 -6.42
C PHE A 18 -9.40 -34.31 -5.83
N GLY A 19 -8.75 -33.26 -6.34
CA GLY A 19 -7.42 -32.84 -5.92
C GLY A 19 -7.41 -31.75 -4.84
N LEU A 20 -8.53 -31.05 -4.62
CA LEU A 20 -8.57 -29.89 -3.71
C LEU A 20 -8.91 -30.28 -2.27
N SER A 21 -8.22 -29.65 -1.32
CA SER A 21 -8.51 -29.75 0.11
C SER A 21 -9.73 -28.90 0.48
N TRP A 22 -10.32 -29.15 1.65
CA TRP A 22 -11.38 -28.31 2.21
C TRP A 22 -10.94 -26.84 2.35
N GLY A 23 -9.67 -26.61 2.68
CA GLY A 23 -9.10 -25.26 2.78
C GLY A 23 -9.17 -24.50 1.45
N ASN A 24 -8.90 -25.17 0.32
CA ASN A 24 -9.01 -24.55 -1.01
C ASN A 24 -10.45 -24.08 -1.29
N TYR A 25 -11.47 -24.91 -0.99
CA TYR A 25 -12.86 -24.50 -1.16
C TYR A 25 -13.23 -23.32 -0.29
N LEU A 26 -12.74 -23.28 0.96
CA LEU A 26 -12.93 -22.11 1.84
C LEU A 26 -12.28 -20.85 1.25
N MET A 27 -11.07 -20.95 0.71
CA MET A 27 -10.37 -19.82 0.08
C MET A 27 -11.05 -19.37 -1.21
N VAL A 28 -11.69 -20.26 -1.97
CA VAL A 28 -12.54 -19.89 -3.11
C VAL A 28 -13.70 -19.00 -2.62
N VAL A 29 -14.35 -19.36 -1.52
CA VAL A 29 -15.42 -18.53 -0.94
C VAL A 29 -14.87 -17.18 -0.49
N VAL A 30 -13.69 -17.14 0.15
CA VAL A 30 -13.03 -15.88 0.55
C VAL A 30 -12.72 -15.01 -0.68
N ALA A 31 -12.20 -15.59 -1.75
CA ALA A 31 -11.95 -14.89 -3.03
C ALA A 31 -13.23 -14.28 -3.62
N LEU A 32 -14.34 -15.04 -3.60
CA LEU A 32 -15.64 -14.55 -4.06
C LEU A 32 -16.19 -13.40 -3.19
N ILE A 33 -15.97 -13.45 -1.88
CA ILE A 33 -16.31 -12.35 -0.97
C ILE A 33 -15.51 -11.09 -1.33
N PHE A 34 -14.20 -11.21 -1.54
CA PHE A 34 -13.36 -10.07 -1.93
C PHE A 34 -13.75 -9.52 -3.31
N LEU A 35 -14.06 -10.37 -4.29
CA LEU A 35 -14.61 -9.94 -5.57
C LEU A 35 -15.93 -9.16 -5.39
N TYR A 36 -16.82 -9.66 -4.54
CA TYR A 36 -18.05 -8.95 -4.23
C TYR A 36 -17.80 -7.57 -3.59
N LEU A 37 -16.88 -7.49 -2.65
CA LEU A 37 -16.49 -6.21 -2.01
C LEU A 37 -15.89 -5.24 -3.03
N ALA A 38 -15.02 -5.72 -3.91
CA ALA A 38 -14.41 -4.91 -4.96
C ALA A 38 -15.47 -4.40 -5.97
N ILE A 39 -16.28 -5.30 -6.51
CA ILE A 39 -17.20 -5.01 -7.62
C ILE A 39 -18.46 -4.28 -7.13
N LYS A 40 -19.09 -4.79 -6.05
CA LYS A 40 -20.38 -4.26 -5.59
C LYS A 40 -20.22 -3.09 -4.61
N LYS A 41 -19.21 -3.12 -3.76
CA LYS A 41 -18.97 -2.08 -2.75
C LYS A 41 -17.95 -1.03 -3.19
N GLY A 42 -17.22 -1.26 -4.30
CA GLY A 42 -16.25 -0.32 -4.84
C GLY A 42 -14.98 -0.20 -3.96
N TYR A 43 -14.64 -1.24 -3.19
CA TYR A 43 -13.46 -1.24 -2.33
C TYR A 43 -12.21 -1.49 -3.17
N GLU A 44 -11.47 -0.43 -3.47
CA GLU A 44 -10.23 -0.39 -4.23
C GLU A 44 -10.21 -1.39 -5.42
N PRO A 45 -11.17 -1.27 -6.37
CA PRO A 45 -11.40 -2.30 -7.38
C PRO A 45 -10.20 -2.55 -8.29
N LEU A 46 -9.36 -1.55 -8.53
CA LEU A 46 -8.17 -1.70 -9.37
C LEU A 46 -7.17 -2.73 -8.82
N LEU A 47 -7.09 -2.88 -7.50
CA LEU A 47 -6.18 -3.81 -6.85
C LEU A 47 -6.90 -5.06 -6.36
N LEU A 48 -8.06 -4.89 -5.72
CA LEU A 48 -8.74 -6.01 -5.07
C LEU A 48 -9.32 -7.01 -6.08
N VAL A 49 -9.71 -6.59 -7.28
CA VAL A 49 -10.20 -7.50 -8.34
C VAL A 49 -9.08 -8.45 -8.79
N PRO A 50 -7.90 -7.99 -9.26
CA PRO A 50 -6.85 -8.91 -9.66
C PRO A 50 -6.30 -9.74 -8.51
N ILE A 51 -6.19 -9.20 -7.27
CA ILE A 51 -5.79 -9.98 -6.09
C ILE A 51 -6.78 -11.11 -5.83
N SER A 52 -8.07 -10.82 -5.79
CA SER A 52 -9.10 -11.82 -5.54
C SER A 52 -9.14 -12.89 -6.64
N PHE A 53 -8.89 -12.50 -7.89
CA PHE A 53 -8.86 -13.44 -9.00
C PHE A 53 -7.62 -14.33 -8.97
N GLY A 54 -6.45 -13.79 -8.60
CA GLY A 54 -5.23 -14.56 -8.36
C GLY A 54 -5.42 -15.57 -7.21
N MET A 55 -6.06 -15.15 -6.11
CA MET A 55 -6.46 -16.04 -5.00
C MET A 55 -7.39 -17.15 -5.46
N LEU A 56 -8.36 -16.82 -6.32
CA LEU A 56 -9.26 -17.82 -6.91
C LEU A 56 -8.49 -18.86 -7.73
N LEU A 57 -7.59 -18.39 -8.61
CA LEU A 57 -6.81 -19.27 -9.49
C LEU A 57 -5.92 -20.24 -8.73
N VAL A 58 -5.15 -19.77 -7.74
CA VAL A 58 -4.23 -20.63 -6.97
C VAL A 58 -4.97 -21.67 -6.14
N ASN A 59 -6.18 -21.37 -5.66
CA ASN A 59 -6.96 -22.30 -4.87
C ASN A 59 -7.79 -23.28 -5.73
N LEU A 60 -7.97 -23.00 -7.03
CA LEU A 60 -8.54 -23.94 -7.99
C LEU A 60 -7.47 -24.77 -8.69
N TYR A 61 -6.30 -24.22 -8.93
CA TYR A 61 -5.17 -24.87 -9.60
C TYR A 61 -3.84 -24.41 -8.97
N PRO A 62 -3.39 -25.07 -7.87
CA PRO A 62 -2.17 -24.68 -7.15
C PRO A 62 -0.91 -24.63 -8.01
N ASP A 63 -0.78 -25.50 -9.02
CA ASP A 63 0.38 -25.58 -9.89
C ASP A 63 0.61 -24.30 -10.73
N ILE A 64 -0.37 -23.39 -10.78
CA ILE A 64 -0.18 -22.07 -11.41
C ILE A 64 0.91 -21.23 -10.71
N MET A 65 1.22 -21.58 -9.44
CA MET A 65 2.27 -20.97 -8.62
C MET A 65 3.47 -21.91 -8.38
N LEU A 66 3.51 -23.07 -9.07
CA LEU A 66 4.61 -24.01 -8.91
C LEU A 66 5.96 -23.34 -9.20
N SER A 67 6.92 -23.51 -8.31
CA SER A 67 8.26 -22.97 -8.51
C SER A 67 9.01 -23.70 -9.63
N ILE A 68 10.02 -23.05 -10.19
CA ILE A 68 10.86 -23.68 -11.23
C ILE A 68 11.58 -24.90 -10.67
N GLU A 69 11.99 -24.83 -9.40
CA GLU A 69 12.75 -25.88 -8.70
C GLU A 69 11.88 -27.12 -8.42
N ASP A 70 10.59 -26.94 -8.10
CA ASP A 70 9.67 -28.02 -7.81
C ASP A 70 9.03 -28.62 -9.06
N SER A 71 9.23 -28.00 -10.21
CA SER A 71 8.67 -28.43 -11.50
C SER A 71 9.46 -29.59 -12.09
N SER A 72 8.78 -30.67 -12.46
CA SER A 72 9.38 -31.85 -13.06
C SER A 72 9.98 -31.63 -14.47
N ASN A 73 9.56 -30.56 -15.15
CA ASN A 73 10.01 -30.19 -16.49
C ASN A 73 10.87 -28.91 -16.53
N GLY A 74 11.22 -28.35 -15.37
CA GLY A 74 12.00 -27.11 -15.27
C GLY A 74 11.25 -25.85 -15.70
N VAL A 75 9.91 -25.92 -15.84
CA VAL A 75 9.06 -24.77 -16.18
C VAL A 75 8.11 -24.52 -15.03
N GLY A 76 8.19 -23.34 -14.42
CA GLY A 76 7.32 -22.93 -13.34
C GLY A 76 5.90 -22.58 -13.80
N GLY A 77 4.99 -22.41 -12.85
CA GLY A 77 3.64 -21.91 -13.11
C GLY A 77 3.63 -20.46 -13.59
N LEU A 78 2.64 -20.06 -14.37
CA LEU A 78 2.55 -18.73 -14.95
C LEU A 78 2.64 -17.62 -13.89
N LEU A 79 1.89 -17.73 -12.79
CA LEU A 79 1.85 -16.70 -11.77
C LEU A 79 3.10 -16.69 -10.89
N HIS A 80 3.87 -17.80 -10.86
CA HIS A 80 5.19 -17.82 -10.24
C HIS A 80 6.16 -16.86 -10.94
N TYR A 81 6.16 -16.79 -12.28
CA TYR A 81 7.00 -15.84 -13.01
C TYR A 81 6.61 -14.38 -12.73
N PHE A 82 5.32 -14.11 -12.58
CA PHE A 82 4.86 -12.77 -12.17
C PHE A 82 5.29 -12.44 -10.75
N TYR A 83 5.20 -13.42 -9.85
CA TYR A 83 5.63 -13.29 -8.47
C TYR A 83 7.13 -13.00 -8.33
N LEU A 84 7.98 -13.57 -9.17
CA LEU A 84 9.41 -13.24 -9.17
C LEU A 84 9.67 -11.75 -9.42
N LEU A 85 8.85 -11.08 -10.21
CA LEU A 85 8.95 -9.62 -10.42
C LEU A 85 8.61 -8.83 -9.14
N ASP A 86 7.73 -9.37 -8.29
CA ASP A 86 7.44 -8.80 -6.96
C ASP A 86 8.61 -9.04 -6.01
N GLU A 87 9.10 -10.27 -5.96
CA GLU A 87 10.23 -10.68 -5.11
C GLU A 87 11.51 -9.88 -5.45
N TRP A 88 11.77 -9.65 -6.73
CA TRP A 88 12.87 -8.79 -7.18
C TRP A 88 12.59 -7.30 -7.00
N SER A 89 11.43 -6.94 -6.46
CA SER A 89 11.04 -5.56 -6.18
C SER A 89 10.90 -4.67 -7.44
N ILE A 90 10.70 -5.27 -8.61
CA ILE A 90 10.52 -4.56 -9.87
C ILE A 90 9.14 -3.89 -9.90
N LEU A 91 8.08 -4.68 -9.64
CA LEU A 91 6.70 -4.16 -9.74
C LEU A 91 6.41 -3.06 -8.72
N PRO A 92 6.77 -3.18 -7.42
CA PRO A 92 6.59 -2.09 -6.47
C PRO A 92 7.28 -0.79 -6.88
N SER A 93 8.50 -0.87 -7.41
CA SER A 93 9.23 0.30 -7.89
C SER A 93 8.54 0.97 -9.08
N LEU A 94 7.99 0.19 -10.02
CA LEU A 94 7.21 0.71 -11.15
C LEU A 94 5.88 1.32 -10.72
N ILE A 95 5.23 0.80 -9.67
CA ILE A 95 4.05 1.45 -9.08
C ILE A 95 4.42 2.84 -8.55
N PHE A 96 5.55 2.97 -7.84
CA PHE A 96 6.02 4.26 -7.36
C PHE A 96 6.27 5.27 -8.50
N LEU A 97 6.78 4.81 -9.66
CA LEU A 97 6.89 5.64 -10.86
C LEU A 97 5.52 6.15 -11.32
N GLY A 98 4.54 5.27 -11.43
CA GLY A 98 3.17 5.63 -11.80
C GLY A 98 2.51 6.58 -10.81
N VAL A 99 2.62 6.28 -9.51
CA VAL A 99 2.12 7.14 -8.43
C VAL A 99 2.76 8.52 -8.49
N GLY A 100 4.07 8.61 -8.73
CA GLY A 100 4.77 9.89 -8.91
C GLY A 100 4.23 10.71 -10.09
N ALA A 101 3.97 10.05 -11.22
CA ALA A 101 3.40 10.69 -12.40
C ALA A 101 1.94 11.17 -12.20
N MET A 102 1.20 10.52 -11.29
CA MET A 102 -0.17 10.93 -10.94
C MET A 102 -0.21 12.01 -9.87
N THR A 103 0.77 12.04 -8.96
CA THR A 103 0.76 12.85 -7.75
C THR A 103 1.06 14.32 -8.04
N ASP A 104 0.34 15.23 -7.36
CA ASP A 104 0.66 16.65 -7.29
C ASP A 104 1.29 16.97 -5.93
N PHE A 105 2.57 17.30 -5.94
CA PHE A 105 3.30 17.71 -4.73
C PHE A 105 3.16 19.21 -4.43
N GLY A 106 2.43 19.97 -5.25
CA GLY A 106 2.18 21.39 -5.04
C GLY A 106 1.74 21.76 -3.63
N PRO A 107 0.74 21.08 -3.03
CA PRO A 107 0.32 21.34 -1.66
C PRO A 107 1.43 21.16 -0.61
N LEU A 108 2.31 20.17 -0.80
CA LEU A 108 3.45 19.93 0.08
C LEU A 108 4.53 21.00 -0.09
N ILE A 109 4.82 21.41 -1.31
CA ILE A 109 5.77 22.51 -1.63
C ILE A 109 5.26 23.83 -1.08
N ALA A 110 3.94 24.09 -1.20
CA ALA A 110 3.31 25.29 -0.69
C ALA A 110 3.38 25.40 0.84
N ASN A 111 3.28 24.25 1.53
CA ASN A 111 3.36 24.18 2.99
C ASN A 111 4.30 23.04 3.45
N PRO A 112 5.62 23.25 3.47
CA PRO A 112 6.59 22.21 3.85
C PRO A 112 6.42 21.66 5.27
N LYS A 113 5.75 22.41 6.19
CA LYS A 113 5.43 21.92 7.54
C LYS A 113 4.55 20.66 7.51
N SER A 114 3.87 20.41 6.40
CA SER A 114 3.08 19.19 6.16
C SER A 114 3.91 17.93 6.22
N PHE A 115 5.24 17.98 5.94
CA PHE A 115 6.15 16.85 6.15
C PHE A 115 6.11 16.30 7.57
N LEU A 116 5.97 17.17 8.56
CA LEU A 116 5.91 16.76 9.97
C LEU A 116 4.67 15.91 10.27
N LEU A 117 3.54 16.20 9.62
CA LEU A 117 2.31 15.41 9.76
C LEU A 117 2.44 14.05 9.09
N GLY A 118 3.06 14.00 7.90
CA GLY A 118 3.39 12.74 7.23
C GLY A 118 4.35 11.89 8.07
N ALA A 119 5.40 12.50 8.63
CA ALA A 119 6.34 11.82 9.53
C ALA A 119 5.66 11.31 10.81
N ALA A 120 4.77 12.09 11.42
CA ALA A 120 4.03 11.69 12.62
C ALA A 120 3.15 10.46 12.37
N ALA A 121 2.52 10.35 11.22
CA ALA A 121 1.71 9.18 10.87
C ALA A 121 2.54 7.89 10.73
N GLN A 122 3.86 7.99 10.41
CA GLN A 122 4.75 6.83 10.38
C GLN A 122 4.96 6.20 11.76
N PHE A 123 4.57 6.86 12.83
CA PHE A 123 4.56 6.24 14.16
C PHE A 123 3.75 4.94 14.18
N GLY A 124 2.72 4.83 13.35
CA GLY A 124 1.97 3.59 13.15
C GLY A 124 2.84 2.42 12.68
N ILE A 125 3.83 2.67 11.80
CA ILE A 125 4.78 1.66 11.33
C ILE A 125 5.67 1.18 12.48
N PHE A 126 6.30 2.10 13.20
CA PHE A 126 7.23 1.72 14.28
C PHE A 126 6.50 1.08 15.47
N ALA A 127 5.29 1.55 15.80
CA ALA A 127 4.45 0.90 16.79
C ALA A 127 4.07 -0.52 16.37
N ALA A 128 3.71 -0.72 15.10
CA ALA A 128 3.41 -2.04 14.54
C ALA A 128 4.62 -2.97 14.56
N TYR A 129 5.82 -2.46 14.30
CA TYR A 129 7.06 -3.23 14.41
C TYR A 129 7.24 -3.81 15.82
N ILE A 130 7.15 -2.95 16.83
CA ILE A 130 7.26 -3.36 18.24
C ILE A 130 6.18 -4.39 18.59
N LEU A 131 4.91 -4.14 18.19
CA LEU A 131 3.81 -5.07 18.46
C LEU A 131 4.01 -6.41 17.75
N ALA A 132 4.51 -6.43 16.53
CA ALA A 132 4.81 -7.66 15.79
C ALA A 132 5.87 -8.51 16.50
N ILE A 133 6.94 -7.87 17.04
CA ILE A 133 7.94 -8.55 17.86
C ILE A 133 7.29 -9.16 19.11
N PHE A 134 6.46 -8.41 19.84
CA PHE A 134 5.73 -8.95 21.00
C PHE A 134 4.77 -10.09 20.66
N MET A 135 4.24 -10.12 19.43
CA MET A 135 3.40 -11.23 18.93
C MET A 135 4.22 -12.45 18.49
N GLY A 136 5.55 -12.39 18.56
CA GLY A 136 6.47 -13.48 18.28
C GLY A 136 6.93 -13.61 16.83
N PHE A 137 6.76 -12.57 16.01
CA PHE A 137 7.31 -12.57 14.66
C PHE A 137 8.83 -12.32 14.68
N PRO A 138 9.61 -12.97 13.79
CA PRO A 138 11.03 -12.65 13.60
C PRO A 138 11.21 -11.18 13.17
N ASP A 139 12.33 -10.56 13.57
CA ASP A 139 12.60 -9.13 13.34
C ASP A 139 12.36 -8.66 11.91
N LYS A 140 12.88 -9.41 10.91
CA LYS A 140 12.69 -9.09 9.48
C LYS A 140 11.23 -9.20 9.05
N ALA A 141 10.51 -10.21 9.56
CA ALA A 141 9.08 -10.38 9.29
C ALA A 141 8.27 -9.25 9.95
N ALA A 142 8.59 -8.91 11.20
CA ALA A 142 7.99 -7.81 11.92
C ALA A 142 8.16 -6.47 11.18
N ALA A 143 9.35 -6.21 10.63
CA ALA A 143 9.60 -5.03 9.81
C ALA A 143 8.75 -4.98 8.55
N ALA A 144 8.65 -6.09 7.80
CA ALA A 144 7.81 -6.16 6.60
C ALA A 144 6.32 -5.97 6.94
N ILE A 145 5.82 -6.62 7.98
CA ILE A 145 4.43 -6.51 8.47
C ILE A 145 4.13 -5.07 8.91
N SER A 146 5.08 -4.41 9.56
CA SER A 146 4.86 -3.08 10.15
C SER A 146 4.51 -2.00 9.14
N ILE A 147 4.98 -2.11 7.89
CA ILE A 147 4.68 -1.13 6.82
C ILE A 147 3.16 -1.01 6.56
N ILE A 148 2.38 -2.02 6.88
CA ILE A 148 0.91 -1.96 6.80
C ILE A 148 0.36 -0.76 7.58
N GLY A 149 1.01 -0.38 8.69
CA GLY A 149 0.64 0.79 9.50
C GLY A 149 0.75 2.12 8.77
N GLY A 150 1.55 2.20 7.71
CA GLY A 150 1.63 3.34 6.80
C GLY A 150 0.57 3.37 5.72
N ALA A 151 -0.26 2.31 5.59
CA ALA A 151 -1.23 2.12 4.52
C ALA A 151 -0.61 2.20 3.11
N ASP A 152 0.50 1.49 2.93
CA ASP A 152 1.28 1.46 1.68
C ASP A 152 1.53 0.01 1.24
N GLY A 153 0.65 -0.49 0.39
CA GLY A 153 0.72 -1.86 -0.12
C GLY A 153 2.00 -2.16 -0.90
N PRO A 154 2.35 -1.35 -1.92
CA PRO A 154 3.57 -1.54 -2.69
C PRO A 154 4.85 -1.55 -1.84
N THR A 155 4.98 -0.63 -0.88
CA THR A 155 6.12 -0.59 0.04
C THR A 155 6.17 -1.82 0.94
N SER A 156 5.01 -2.33 1.39
CA SER A 156 4.93 -3.54 2.21
C SER A 156 5.47 -4.75 1.45
N ILE A 157 5.08 -4.92 0.19
CA ILE A 157 5.55 -5.99 -0.70
C ILE A 157 7.04 -5.83 -0.98
N PHE A 158 7.48 -4.60 -1.32
CA PHE A 158 8.88 -4.27 -1.56
C PHE A 158 9.77 -4.70 -0.39
N LEU A 159 9.40 -4.31 0.82
CA LEU A 159 10.20 -4.63 2.00
C LEU A 159 10.16 -6.12 2.32
N ALA A 160 9.01 -6.79 2.16
CA ALA A 160 8.90 -8.23 2.36
C ALA A 160 9.82 -9.01 1.41
N GLY A 161 9.86 -8.65 0.13
CA GLY A 161 10.77 -9.23 -0.87
C GLY A 161 12.24 -8.96 -0.52
N LYS A 162 12.61 -7.70 -0.26
CA LYS A 162 13.99 -7.32 0.10
C LYS A 162 14.53 -7.98 1.37
N LEU A 163 13.68 -8.22 2.35
CA LEU A 163 14.05 -8.90 3.59
C LEU A 163 13.94 -10.44 3.50
N GLY A 164 13.58 -11.00 2.34
CA GLY A 164 13.42 -12.44 2.12
C GLY A 164 12.24 -13.03 2.92
N GLN A 165 11.19 -12.24 3.16
CA GLN A 165 10.01 -12.65 3.94
C GLN A 165 8.85 -13.09 3.02
N THR A 166 9.17 -13.86 2.00
CA THR A 166 8.25 -14.30 0.95
C THR A 166 7.05 -15.07 1.50
N LYS A 167 7.24 -15.86 2.55
CA LYS A 167 6.16 -16.57 3.27
C LYS A 167 5.04 -15.65 3.74
N TYR A 168 5.34 -14.41 4.14
CA TYR A 168 4.37 -13.47 4.67
C TYR A 168 3.88 -12.45 3.62
N MET A 169 4.44 -12.48 2.41
CA MET A 169 4.14 -11.46 1.38
C MET A 169 2.66 -11.44 1.02
N GLY A 170 2.03 -12.60 0.81
CA GLY A 170 0.60 -12.69 0.52
C GLY A 170 -0.29 -12.14 1.65
N PRO A 171 -0.20 -12.64 2.88
CA PRO A 171 -0.92 -12.09 4.03
C PRO A 171 -0.70 -10.59 4.25
N ILE A 172 0.54 -10.10 4.11
CA ILE A 172 0.90 -8.68 4.23
C ILE A 172 0.19 -7.86 3.16
N ALA A 173 0.27 -8.29 1.91
CA ALA A 173 -0.33 -7.57 0.79
C ALA A 173 -1.85 -7.52 0.89
N VAL A 174 -2.50 -8.65 1.16
CA VAL A 174 -3.97 -8.70 1.34
C VAL A 174 -4.39 -7.80 2.49
N ALA A 175 -3.70 -7.81 3.63
CA ALA A 175 -3.97 -6.93 4.75
C ALA A 175 -3.78 -5.45 4.36
N ALA A 176 -2.64 -5.08 3.75
CA ALA A 176 -2.33 -3.71 3.38
C ALA A 176 -3.38 -3.12 2.42
N TYR A 177 -3.71 -3.85 1.34
CA TYR A 177 -4.69 -3.38 0.36
C TYR A 177 -6.12 -3.37 0.91
N SER A 178 -6.47 -4.34 1.77
CA SER A 178 -7.78 -4.33 2.44
C SER A 178 -7.93 -3.10 3.33
N TYR A 179 -6.89 -2.73 4.10
CA TYR A 179 -6.96 -1.54 4.96
C TYR A 179 -6.94 -0.24 4.16
N MET A 180 -6.21 -0.16 3.05
CA MET A 180 -6.31 0.98 2.13
C MET A 180 -7.76 1.18 1.68
N SER A 181 -8.48 0.11 1.33
CA SER A 181 -9.89 0.17 0.95
C SER A 181 -10.82 0.60 2.09
N LEU A 182 -10.45 0.27 3.33
CA LEU A 182 -11.24 0.55 4.53
C LEU A 182 -10.91 1.91 5.18
N VAL A 183 -9.97 2.67 4.63
CA VAL A 183 -9.63 4.04 5.10
C VAL A 183 -10.87 4.89 5.37
N PRO A 184 -11.89 4.98 4.47
CA PRO A 184 -13.09 5.77 4.70
C PRO A 184 -13.97 5.30 5.85
N ILE A 185 -13.76 4.10 6.34
CA ILE A 185 -14.52 3.49 7.45
C ILE A 185 -13.73 3.58 8.75
N ILE A 186 -12.42 3.31 8.72
CA ILE A 186 -11.58 3.21 9.92
C ILE A 186 -11.17 4.59 10.45
N GLN A 187 -10.82 5.52 9.57
CA GLN A 187 -10.31 6.83 9.99
C GLN A 187 -11.36 7.74 10.66
N PRO A 188 -12.60 7.90 10.14
CA PRO A 188 -13.54 8.86 10.70
C PRO A 188 -13.86 8.69 12.18
N PRO A 189 -14.08 7.46 12.71
CA PRO A 189 -14.29 7.26 14.14
C PRO A 189 -13.11 7.73 14.99
N ILE A 190 -11.88 7.43 14.57
CA ILE A 190 -10.65 7.81 15.26
C ILE A 190 -10.47 9.33 15.25
N MET A 191 -10.69 9.95 14.10
CA MET A 191 -10.62 11.39 13.93
C MET A 191 -11.62 12.12 14.83
N LYS A 192 -12.87 11.65 14.86
CA LYS A 192 -13.95 12.23 15.68
C LYS A 192 -13.69 12.05 17.17
N LEU A 193 -13.13 10.89 17.58
CA LEU A 193 -12.78 10.60 18.97
C LEU A 193 -11.66 11.54 19.47
N LEU A 194 -10.69 11.84 18.62
CA LEU A 194 -9.50 12.61 19.00
C LEU A 194 -9.63 14.12 18.79
N THR A 195 -10.70 14.59 18.12
CA THR A 195 -10.91 16.05 17.86
C THR A 195 -12.23 16.53 18.41
N THR A 196 -12.24 17.79 18.89
CA THR A 196 -13.49 18.45 19.25
C THR A 196 -14.21 18.97 18.01
N GLU A 197 -15.49 19.33 18.14
CA GLU A 197 -16.24 19.89 17.02
C GLU A 197 -15.67 21.24 16.57
N ASP A 198 -15.22 22.08 17.50
CA ASP A 198 -14.60 23.35 17.19
C ASP A 198 -13.27 23.17 16.43
N GLU A 199 -12.44 22.20 16.83
CA GLU A 199 -11.21 21.86 16.10
C GLU A 199 -11.50 21.43 14.67
N ARG A 200 -12.58 20.68 14.43
CA ARG A 200 -12.97 20.25 13.08
C ARG A 200 -13.47 21.37 12.19
N LYS A 201 -14.01 22.44 12.77
CA LYS A 201 -14.51 23.65 12.07
C LYS A 201 -13.42 24.64 11.71
N ILE A 202 -12.17 24.45 12.15
CA ILE A 202 -11.06 25.36 11.84
C ILE A 202 -10.87 25.43 10.32
N LYS A 203 -10.99 26.63 9.76
CA LYS A 203 -10.72 26.92 8.35
C LYS A 203 -9.25 27.32 8.19
N MET A 204 -8.61 26.72 7.20
CA MET A 204 -7.21 27.01 6.90
C MET A 204 -7.11 28.08 5.82
N GLU A 205 -6.09 28.94 5.93
CA GLU A 205 -5.79 29.97 4.94
C GLU A 205 -5.39 29.30 3.61
N GLN A 206 -5.72 29.92 2.48
CA GLN A 206 -5.40 29.40 1.15
C GLN A 206 -3.88 29.18 0.99
N LEU A 207 -3.50 28.05 0.39
CA LEU A 207 -2.10 27.75 0.09
C LEU A 207 -1.52 28.78 -0.89
N ARG A 208 -0.23 29.14 -0.71
CA ARG A 208 0.47 29.99 -1.66
C ARG A 208 0.55 29.33 -3.03
N PRO A 209 0.56 30.10 -4.12
CA PRO A 209 0.86 29.54 -5.44
C PRO A 209 2.29 29.00 -5.48
N VAL A 210 2.47 27.87 -6.18
CA VAL A 210 3.77 27.22 -6.40
C VAL A 210 4.20 27.46 -7.83
N SER A 211 5.42 27.95 -8.03
CA SER A 211 5.98 28.20 -9.36
C SER A 211 6.31 26.89 -10.08
N LYS A 212 6.34 26.92 -11.42
CA LYS A 212 6.76 25.79 -12.24
C LYS A 212 8.17 25.31 -11.91
N LEU A 213 9.08 26.25 -11.64
CA LEU A 213 10.46 25.93 -11.28
C LEU A 213 10.53 25.15 -9.95
N GLU A 214 9.77 25.57 -8.92
CA GLU A 214 9.70 24.82 -7.65
C GLU A 214 9.21 23.40 -7.86
N LYS A 215 8.18 23.21 -8.70
CA LYS A 215 7.63 21.88 -9.03
C LYS A 215 8.62 20.97 -9.75
N ILE A 216 9.46 21.53 -10.64
CA ILE A 216 10.51 20.78 -11.35
C ILE A 216 11.69 20.47 -10.44
N LEU A 217 12.12 21.41 -9.60
CA LEU A 217 13.26 21.22 -8.71
C LEU A 217 12.94 20.29 -7.55
N PHE A 218 11.71 20.26 -7.09
CA PHE A 218 11.28 19.45 -5.93
C PHE A 218 11.67 17.98 -6.06
N PRO A 219 11.29 17.22 -7.11
CA PRO A 219 11.64 15.81 -7.23
C PRO A 219 13.16 15.58 -7.32
N ILE A 220 13.90 16.49 -7.94
CA ILE A 220 15.36 16.40 -8.05
C ILE A 220 16.00 16.57 -6.67
N VAL A 221 15.63 17.62 -5.95
CA VAL A 221 16.18 17.91 -4.61
C VAL A 221 15.81 16.82 -3.61
N VAL A 222 14.55 16.36 -3.59
CA VAL A 222 14.12 15.28 -2.70
C VAL A 222 14.90 14.00 -2.98
N THR A 223 15.09 13.63 -4.26
CA THR A 223 15.89 12.46 -4.63
C THR A 223 17.32 12.58 -4.08
N ILE A 224 17.99 13.69 -4.36
CA ILE A 224 19.38 13.91 -3.93
C ILE A 224 19.47 13.82 -2.39
N VAL A 225 18.64 14.60 -1.68
CA VAL A 225 18.72 14.68 -0.22
C VAL A 225 18.40 13.34 0.44
N VAL A 226 17.30 12.70 0.04
CA VAL A 226 16.84 11.46 0.68
C VAL A 226 17.80 10.31 0.38
N VAL A 227 18.24 10.16 -0.88
CA VAL A 227 19.14 9.06 -1.27
C VAL A 227 20.57 9.27 -0.71
N MET A 228 21.04 10.51 -0.57
CA MET A 228 22.32 10.77 0.09
C MET A 228 22.31 10.41 1.58
N ILE A 229 21.19 10.62 2.26
CA ILE A 229 21.05 10.26 3.69
C ILE A 229 20.81 8.75 3.83
N LEU A 230 19.97 8.17 2.97
CA LEU A 230 19.55 6.78 3.06
C LEU A 230 19.50 6.14 1.67
N PRO A 231 20.64 5.62 1.15
CA PRO A 231 20.76 5.08 -0.20
C PRO A 231 19.75 3.97 -0.54
N THR A 232 19.37 3.18 0.46
CA THR A 232 18.39 2.08 0.32
C THR A 232 17.01 2.53 -0.13
N THR A 233 16.69 3.82 -0.04
CA THR A 233 15.41 4.39 -0.52
C THR A 233 15.37 4.63 -2.03
N ALA A 234 16.50 4.58 -2.72
CA ALA A 234 16.61 4.93 -4.14
C ALA A 234 15.61 4.22 -5.05
N PRO A 235 15.31 2.91 -4.90
CA PRO A 235 14.33 2.24 -5.76
C PRO A 235 12.92 2.79 -5.63
N LEU A 236 12.49 3.18 -4.44
CA LEU A 236 11.13 3.69 -4.20
C LEU A 236 11.06 5.20 -4.40
N VAL A 237 11.84 5.96 -3.63
CA VAL A 237 11.82 7.44 -3.70
C VAL A 237 12.32 7.93 -5.05
N GLY A 238 13.37 7.31 -5.61
CA GLY A 238 13.88 7.67 -6.92
C GLY A 238 12.84 7.48 -8.03
N MET A 239 12.14 6.35 -8.05
CA MET A 239 11.09 6.09 -9.03
C MET A 239 9.87 7.00 -8.84
N LEU A 240 9.46 7.27 -7.59
CA LEU A 240 8.41 8.24 -7.28
C LEU A 240 8.74 9.62 -7.83
N MET A 241 9.94 10.09 -7.56
CA MET A 241 10.41 11.41 -7.99
C MET A 241 10.65 11.49 -9.48
N LEU A 242 11.10 10.39 -10.12
CA LEU A 242 11.23 10.32 -11.59
C LEU A 242 9.86 10.45 -12.27
N GLY A 243 8.85 9.75 -11.79
CA GLY A 243 7.47 9.88 -12.29
C GLY A 243 6.95 11.30 -12.14
N ASN A 244 7.19 11.94 -11.00
CA ASN A 244 6.80 13.32 -10.77
C ASN A 244 7.55 14.30 -11.69
N LEU A 245 8.84 14.07 -11.93
CA LEU A 245 9.63 14.86 -12.86
C LEU A 245 9.10 14.75 -14.30
N PHE A 246 8.65 13.58 -14.74
CA PHE A 246 7.99 13.41 -16.05
C PHE A 246 6.79 14.34 -16.18
N LYS A 247 5.95 14.40 -15.15
CA LYS A 247 4.77 15.25 -15.10
C LYS A 247 5.12 16.73 -15.09
N GLU A 248 5.95 17.15 -14.15
CA GLU A 248 6.18 18.58 -13.88
C GLU A 248 7.12 19.25 -14.89
N SER A 249 8.00 18.49 -15.55
CA SER A 249 8.89 19.02 -16.59
C SER A 249 8.11 19.55 -17.80
N GLY A 250 7.02 18.87 -18.17
CA GLY A 250 6.17 19.20 -19.32
C GLY A 250 6.78 18.88 -20.68
N VAL A 251 8.05 18.41 -20.74
CA VAL A 251 8.75 18.11 -21.99
C VAL A 251 8.66 16.66 -22.43
N VAL A 252 8.25 15.77 -21.54
CA VAL A 252 8.10 14.31 -21.77
C VAL A 252 6.67 13.85 -21.45
N LYS A 253 5.69 14.55 -21.98
CA LYS A 253 4.28 14.30 -21.70
C LYS A 253 3.88 12.86 -21.99
N GLN A 254 4.40 12.26 -23.07
CA GLN A 254 4.11 10.86 -23.44
C GLN A 254 4.61 9.87 -22.38
N LEU A 255 5.79 10.12 -21.76
CA LEU A 255 6.29 9.28 -20.68
C LEU A 255 5.42 9.42 -19.42
N SER A 256 4.99 10.64 -19.09
CA SER A 256 4.08 10.90 -17.98
C SER A 256 2.73 10.19 -18.17
N GLU A 257 2.14 10.29 -19.35
CA GLU A 257 0.88 9.63 -19.70
C GLU A 257 1.02 8.10 -19.68
N THR A 258 2.12 7.56 -20.21
CA THR A 258 2.38 6.12 -20.18
C THR A 258 2.56 5.62 -18.75
N ALA A 259 3.35 6.32 -17.94
CA ALA A 259 3.62 5.92 -16.55
C ALA A 259 2.35 5.96 -15.68
N SER A 260 1.52 7.00 -15.83
CA SER A 260 0.31 7.17 -15.02
C SER A 260 -0.89 6.33 -15.46
N ASN A 261 -0.88 5.78 -16.67
CA ASN A 261 -1.99 5.01 -17.24
C ASN A 261 -1.55 3.60 -17.63
N ALA A 262 -1.01 3.42 -18.85
CA ALA A 262 -0.76 2.09 -19.39
C ALA A 262 0.20 1.26 -18.53
N LEU A 263 1.35 1.80 -18.15
CA LEU A 263 2.33 1.11 -17.32
C LEU A 263 1.74 0.79 -15.95
N MET A 264 1.12 1.78 -15.30
CA MET A 264 0.51 1.58 -13.97
C MET A 264 -0.52 0.46 -13.98
N TYR A 265 -1.41 0.41 -14.98
CA TYR A 265 -2.44 -0.63 -15.05
C TYR A 265 -1.85 -2.01 -15.38
N ILE A 266 -0.84 -2.10 -16.26
CA ILE A 266 -0.14 -3.36 -16.55
C ILE A 266 0.51 -3.90 -15.27
N VAL A 267 1.23 -3.04 -14.56
CA VAL A 267 1.90 -3.42 -13.30
C VAL A 267 0.89 -3.85 -12.24
N VAL A 268 -0.23 -3.13 -12.10
CA VAL A 268 -1.30 -3.48 -11.15
C VAL A 268 -1.94 -4.84 -11.48
N ILE A 269 -2.14 -5.16 -12.76
CA ILE A 269 -2.66 -6.47 -13.18
C ILE A 269 -1.69 -7.58 -12.77
N ILE A 270 -0.41 -7.44 -13.10
CA ILE A 270 0.62 -8.44 -12.82
C ILE A 270 0.80 -8.60 -11.31
N LEU A 271 1.02 -7.51 -10.58
CA LEU A 271 1.20 -7.52 -9.14
C LEU A 271 -0.03 -8.05 -8.40
N GLY A 272 -1.22 -7.58 -8.76
CA GLY A 272 -2.43 -8.01 -8.08
C GLY A 272 -2.70 -9.51 -8.25
N THR A 273 -2.52 -10.05 -9.47
CA THR A 273 -2.72 -11.48 -9.72
C THR A 273 -1.65 -12.34 -9.07
N SER A 274 -0.37 -11.94 -9.10
CA SER A 274 0.73 -12.67 -8.45
C SER A 274 0.58 -12.68 -6.94
N VAL A 275 0.33 -11.52 -6.34
CA VAL A 275 0.10 -11.40 -4.89
C VAL A 275 -1.13 -12.19 -4.45
N GLY A 276 -2.22 -12.14 -5.21
CA GLY A 276 -3.40 -12.97 -4.95
C GLY A 276 -3.07 -14.46 -4.97
N ALA A 277 -2.23 -14.88 -5.89
CA ALA A 277 -1.80 -16.28 -6.01
C ALA A 277 -0.88 -16.75 -4.87
N THR A 278 -0.28 -15.86 -4.09
CA THR A 278 0.45 -16.25 -2.87
C THR A 278 -0.48 -16.61 -1.69
N THR A 279 -1.79 -16.44 -1.84
CA THR A 279 -2.79 -16.73 -0.81
C THR A 279 -3.44 -18.11 -1.02
N SER A 280 -2.63 -19.16 -1.19
CA SER A 280 -3.12 -20.54 -1.13
C SER A 280 -3.74 -20.85 0.24
N ALA A 281 -4.56 -21.89 0.30
CA ALA A 281 -5.17 -22.33 1.55
C ALA A 281 -4.14 -22.58 2.66
N GLU A 282 -3.04 -23.23 2.31
CA GLU A 282 -1.95 -23.54 3.23
C GLU A 282 -1.22 -22.28 3.72
N ALA A 283 -0.95 -21.33 2.82
CA ALA A 283 -0.26 -20.10 3.15
C ALA A 283 -1.13 -19.11 3.93
N PHE A 284 -2.44 -19.09 3.68
CA PHE A 284 -3.34 -18.07 4.22
C PHE A 284 -4.14 -18.51 5.45
N LEU A 285 -4.59 -19.77 5.51
CA LEU A 285 -5.40 -20.29 6.62
C LEU A 285 -4.51 -20.74 7.79
N ASN A 286 -3.74 -19.82 8.35
CA ASN A 286 -2.88 -20.07 9.49
C ASN A 286 -3.01 -18.94 10.53
N PHE A 287 -2.54 -19.21 11.74
CA PHE A 287 -2.66 -18.27 12.87
C PHE A 287 -1.84 -17.00 12.67
N ASP A 288 -0.70 -17.07 11.96
CA ASP A 288 0.13 -15.90 11.67
C ASP A 288 -0.58 -14.91 10.76
N THR A 289 -1.35 -15.38 9.79
CA THR A 289 -2.18 -14.52 8.92
C THR A 289 -3.22 -13.74 9.74
N LEU A 290 -3.90 -14.39 10.68
CA LEU A 290 -4.85 -13.72 11.56
C LEU A 290 -4.17 -12.65 12.44
N LYS A 291 -2.97 -12.94 12.95
CA LYS A 291 -2.16 -11.96 13.68
C LYS A 291 -1.79 -10.76 12.79
N ILE A 292 -1.35 -11.00 11.53
CA ILE A 292 -0.99 -9.93 10.57
C ILE A 292 -2.19 -9.04 10.29
N VAL A 293 -3.36 -9.65 10.05
CA VAL A 293 -4.60 -8.91 9.81
C VAL A 293 -4.97 -8.07 11.05
N ALA A 294 -5.00 -8.64 12.23
CA ALA A 294 -5.33 -7.92 13.46
C ALA A 294 -4.33 -6.79 13.74
N LEU A 295 -3.03 -7.09 13.59
CA LEU A 295 -1.95 -6.13 13.79
C LEU A 295 -2.05 -4.94 12.80
N GLY A 296 -2.33 -5.24 11.53
CA GLY A 296 -2.48 -4.20 10.50
C GLY A 296 -3.59 -3.20 10.82
N LEU A 297 -4.74 -3.67 11.31
CA LEU A 297 -5.83 -2.80 11.74
C LEU A 297 -5.40 -1.87 12.88
N VAL A 298 -4.77 -2.43 13.90
CA VAL A 298 -4.27 -1.68 15.07
C VAL A 298 -3.20 -0.68 14.63
N ALA A 299 -2.25 -1.10 13.80
CA ALA A 299 -1.19 -0.27 13.27
C ALA A 299 -1.72 0.94 12.48
N PHE A 300 -2.68 0.71 11.61
CA PHE A 300 -3.32 1.76 10.82
C PHE A 300 -4.09 2.76 11.72
N ALA A 301 -4.76 2.27 12.76
CA ALA A 301 -5.42 3.11 13.75
C ALA A 301 -4.40 3.98 14.51
N PHE A 302 -3.26 3.42 14.92
CA PHE A 302 -2.17 4.17 15.56
C PHE A 302 -1.57 5.24 14.64
N GLY A 303 -1.33 4.95 13.37
CA GLY A 303 -0.83 5.94 12.40
C GLY A 303 -1.80 7.11 12.23
N THR A 304 -3.09 6.80 12.08
CA THR A 304 -4.14 7.83 12.01
C THR A 304 -4.19 8.68 13.29
N ALA A 305 -4.17 8.02 14.46
CA ALA A 305 -4.21 8.71 15.75
C ALA A 305 -2.98 9.60 15.96
N ALA A 306 -1.79 9.10 15.67
CA ALA A 306 -0.54 9.86 15.80
C ALA A 306 -0.55 11.12 14.90
N GLY A 307 -1.00 10.96 13.64
CA GLY A 307 -1.15 12.10 12.72
C GLY A 307 -2.11 13.16 13.24
N VAL A 308 -3.30 12.75 13.72
CA VAL A 308 -4.29 13.68 14.29
C VAL A 308 -3.77 14.36 15.56
N LEU A 309 -3.16 13.61 16.49
CA LEU A 309 -2.60 14.16 17.73
C LEU A 309 -1.48 15.17 17.44
N PHE A 310 -0.61 14.86 16.49
CA PHE A 310 0.41 15.81 16.06
C PHE A 310 -0.21 17.04 15.37
N GLY A 311 -1.28 16.85 14.61
CA GLY A 311 -2.10 17.94 14.07
C GLY A 311 -2.67 18.85 15.16
N LYS A 312 -3.08 18.28 16.31
CA LYS A 312 -3.50 19.08 17.50
C LYS A 312 -2.34 19.86 18.10
N ILE A 313 -1.15 19.27 18.17
CA ILE A 313 0.06 19.99 18.62
C ILE A 313 0.32 21.18 17.69
N MET A 314 0.29 20.96 16.38
CA MET A 314 0.47 22.01 15.39
C MET A 314 -0.64 23.07 15.48
N CYS A 315 -1.89 22.68 15.71
CA CYS A 315 -3.00 23.59 15.91
C CYS A 315 -2.73 24.53 17.09
N LYS A 316 -2.31 23.97 18.24
CA LYS A 316 -1.94 24.79 19.43
C LYS A 316 -0.74 25.68 19.15
N ALA A 317 0.31 25.15 18.51
CA ALA A 317 1.53 25.92 18.20
C ALA A 317 1.28 27.04 17.19
N THR A 318 0.25 26.94 16.36
CA THR A 318 -0.13 27.94 15.36
C THR A 318 -1.32 28.82 15.80
N HIS A 319 -1.73 28.74 17.07
CA HIS A 319 -2.88 29.48 17.61
C HIS A 319 -4.17 29.26 16.79
N GLY A 320 -4.48 28.01 16.46
CA GLY A 320 -5.71 27.63 15.77
C GLY A 320 -5.70 27.80 14.25
N LYS A 321 -4.54 27.96 13.60
CA LYS A 321 -4.45 28.10 12.14
C LYS A 321 -4.40 26.77 11.38
N VAL A 322 -4.07 25.67 12.04
CA VAL A 322 -3.98 24.33 11.46
C VAL A 322 -5.12 23.47 11.96
N ASN A 323 -5.92 22.93 11.04
CA ASN A 323 -6.98 21.98 11.39
C ASN A 323 -6.36 20.61 11.69
N PRO A 324 -6.57 20.03 12.90
CA PRO A 324 -5.97 18.74 13.28
C PRO A 324 -6.37 17.56 12.36
N LEU A 325 -7.52 17.65 11.70
CA LEU A 325 -8.00 16.60 10.80
C LEU A 325 -7.03 16.29 9.67
N ILE A 326 -6.26 17.28 9.18
CA ILE A 326 -5.32 17.03 8.08
C ILE A 326 -4.19 16.08 8.47
N GLY A 327 -3.92 15.92 9.78
CA GLY A 327 -2.94 14.97 10.28
C GLY A 327 -3.31 13.51 10.00
N SER A 328 -4.60 13.17 9.94
CA SER A 328 -5.05 11.82 9.57
C SER A 328 -4.64 11.42 8.14
N ALA A 329 -4.41 12.41 7.28
CA ALA A 329 -3.97 12.18 5.90
C ALA A 329 -2.47 11.84 5.78
N GLY A 330 -1.69 11.90 6.87
CA GLY A 330 -0.27 11.57 6.86
C GLY A 330 0.06 10.10 6.54
N VAL A 331 -0.93 9.22 6.44
CA VAL A 331 -0.77 7.86 5.91
C VAL A 331 -0.66 7.86 4.38
N SER A 332 -0.02 6.84 3.81
CA SER A 332 0.33 6.79 2.38
C SER A 332 -0.84 6.50 1.42
N ALA A 333 -2.07 6.36 1.90
CA ALA A 333 -3.25 6.09 1.07
C ALA A 333 -3.68 7.36 0.28
N VAL A 334 -2.98 7.66 -0.81
CA VAL A 334 -3.20 8.84 -1.67
C VAL A 334 -4.18 8.52 -2.80
N PRO A 335 -5.17 9.39 -3.08
CA PRO A 335 -5.60 10.59 -2.34
C PRO A 335 -6.70 10.30 -1.31
N MET A 336 -6.91 9.04 -0.94
CA MET A 336 -8.09 8.59 -0.19
C MET A 336 -8.13 9.18 1.22
N ALA A 337 -7.01 9.16 1.95
CA ALA A 337 -6.94 9.71 3.30
C ALA A 337 -7.19 11.23 3.33
N ALA A 338 -6.71 11.97 2.33
CA ALA A 338 -7.00 13.39 2.19
C ALA A 338 -8.50 13.66 1.95
N ARG A 339 -9.16 12.83 1.13
CA ARG A 339 -10.61 12.90 0.91
C ARG A 339 -11.41 12.61 2.18
N VAL A 340 -10.94 11.69 3.02
CA VAL A 340 -11.58 11.40 4.31
C VAL A 340 -11.44 12.60 5.25
N SER A 341 -10.28 13.24 5.32
CA SER A 341 -10.09 14.46 6.10
C SER A 341 -11.04 15.58 5.65
N GLN A 342 -11.19 15.77 4.32
CA GLN A 342 -12.16 16.70 3.76
C GLN A 342 -13.61 16.35 4.15
N LYS A 343 -13.98 15.08 4.04
CA LYS A 343 -15.33 14.62 4.37
C LYS A 343 -15.69 14.90 5.83
N VAL A 344 -14.81 14.52 6.76
CA VAL A 344 -15.03 14.72 8.20
C VAL A 344 -15.06 16.22 8.56
N GLY A 345 -14.24 17.05 7.90
CA GLY A 345 -14.29 18.50 8.05
C GLY A 345 -15.59 19.11 7.54
N ALA A 346 -16.06 18.70 6.37
CA ALA A 346 -17.31 19.15 5.78
C ALA A 346 -18.57 18.70 6.56
N GLU A 347 -18.51 17.58 7.26
CA GLU A 347 -19.58 17.14 8.17
C GLU A 347 -19.73 18.09 9.38
N ALA A 348 -18.64 18.72 9.84
CA ALA A 348 -18.67 19.72 10.92
C ALA A 348 -18.99 21.13 10.43
N ASP A 349 -18.49 21.52 9.26
CA ASP A 349 -18.79 22.78 8.56
C ASP A 349 -18.72 22.56 7.04
N PRO A 350 -19.86 22.56 6.31
CA PRO A 350 -19.91 22.34 4.86
C PRO A 350 -19.07 23.34 4.04
N SER A 351 -18.74 24.49 4.60
CA SER A 351 -17.89 25.50 3.95
C SER A 351 -16.38 25.31 4.20
N ASN A 352 -15.99 24.25 4.90
CA ASN A 352 -14.60 23.96 5.23
C ASN A 352 -13.93 23.11 4.14
N PHE A 353 -12.99 23.68 3.41
CA PHE A 353 -12.25 23.01 2.31
C PHE A 353 -10.85 22.60 2.77
N LEU A 354 -10.72 21.37 3.29
CA LEU A 354 -9.46 20.84 3.81
C LEU A 354 -8.67 20.01 2.79
N LEU A 355 -9.27 19.63 1.63
CA LEU A 355 -8.67 18.66 0.70
C LEU A 355 -7.23 19.05 0.30
N MET A 356 -7.04 20.27 -0.17
CA MET A 356 -5.70 20.71 -0.61
C MET A 356 -4.69 20.77 0.53
N HIS A 357 -5.13 21.10 1.73
CA HIS A 357 -4.29 21.09 2.93
C HIS A 357 -3.94 19.68 3.40
N ALA A 358 -4.89 18.73 3.27
CA ALA A 358 -4.69 17.34 3.61
C ALA A 358 -3.83 16.59 2.57
N MET A 359 -3.80 17.04 1.32
CA MET A 359 -2.92 16.48 0.28
C MET A 359 -1.44 16.64 0.62
N GLY A 360 -1.04 17.74 1.28
CA GLY A 360 0.35 17.92 1.71
C GLY A 360 0.86 16.80 2.61
N PRO A 361 0.25 16.55 3.78
CA PRO A 361 0.59 15.41 4.64
C PRO A 361 0.46 14.07 3.93
N ASN A 362 -0.54 13.91 3.04
CA ASN A 362 -0.82 12.65 2.38
C ASN A 362 0.32 12.24 1.43
N VAL A 363 0.82 13.15 0.61
CA VAL A 363 1.97 12.87 -0.26
C VAL A 363 3.30 12.79 0.52
N ALA A 364 3.41 13.51 1.64
CA ALA A 364 4.53 13.36 2.56
C ALA A 364 4.56 11.95 3.20
N GLY A 365 3.39 11.35 3.43
CA GLY A 365 3.25 9.98 3.93
C GLY A 365 3.87 8.94 2.99
N VAL A 366 3.72 9.10 1.68
CA VAL A 366 4.33 8.18 0.68
C VAL A 366 5.86 8.21 0.76
N ILE A 367 6.43 9.42 0.86
CA ILE A 367 7.88 9.57 1.07
C ILE A 367 8.27 8.95 2.42
N GLY A 368 7.47 9.19 3.47
CA GLY A 368 7.70 8.69 4.81
C GLY A 368 7.73 7.16 4.90
N THR A 369 6.78 6.46 4.27
CA THR A 369 6.76 4.98 4.20
C THR A 369 7.95 4.43 3.44
N ALA A 370 8.33 5.03 2.31
CA ALA A 370 9.51 4.63 1.56
C ALA A 370 10.81 4.81 2.38
N VAL A 371 10.90 5.91 3.15
CA VAL A 371 12.02 6.17 4.08
C VAL A 371 12.02 5.15 5.23
N ALA A 372 10.85 4.81 5.78
CA ALA A 372 10.74 3.79 6.82
C ALA A 372 11.22 2.41 6.31
N ALA A 373 10.80 2.00 5.10
CA ALA A 373 11.29 0.77 4.48
C ALA A 373 12.80 0.78 4.26
N GLY A 374 13.35 1.88 3.73
CA GLY A 374 14.80 2.07 3.58
C GLY A 374 15.55 2.00 4.91
N THR A 375 14.96 2.55 5.98
CA THR A 375 15.52 2.48 7.33
C THR A 375 15.62 1.03 7.82
N PHE A 376 14.55 0.23 7.65
CA PHE A 376 14.59 -1.19 8.00
C PHE A 376 15.62 -1.95 7.15
N MET A 377 15.72 -1.67 5.85
CA MET A 377 16.76 -2.29 5.00
C MET A 377 18.16 -1.98 5.51
N ALA A 378 18.42 -0.72 5.87
CA ALA A 378 19.71 -0.31 6.44
C ALA A 378 19.98 -0.99 7.79
N MET A 379 18.97 -1.10 8.67
CA MET A 379 19.08 -1.81 9.96
C MET A 379 19.46 -3.28 9.80
N PHE A 380 18.94 -3.95 8.77
CA PHE A 380 19.21 -5.36 8.51
C PHE A 380 20.38 -5.61 7.53
N GLY A 381 21.08 -4.57 7.10
CA GLY A 381 22.21 -4.67 6.18
C GLY A 381 21.83 -5.18 4.78
N VAL A 382 20.62 -4.92 4.33
CA VAL A 382 20.13 -5.30 3.01
C VAL A 382 20.21 -4.09 2.08
N MET A 383 20.89 -4.28 0.93
CA MET A 383 21.01 -3.25 -0.12
C MET A 383 20.16 -3.58 -1.34
#